data_cd21b38b5f308e9e9ca3f57085621765
#
_entry.id   cd21b38b5f308e9e9ca3f57085621765
#
_cell.length_a   1.000
_cell.length_b   1.000
_cell.length_c   1.000
_cell.angle_alpha   90.00
_cell.angle_beta   90.00
_cell.angle_gamma   90.00
#
_symmetry.space_group_name_H-M   'P 1'
#
loop_
_entity.id
_entity.type
_entity.pdbx_description
1 polymer ?
#
loop_
_entity_poly.entity_id
_entity_poly.type
_entity_poly.pdbx_seq_one_letter_code
_entity_poly.pdbx_strand_id
1 'polypeptide(L)'
;QRQNSKISLVEYDMMKQPSMANQYNVDPSGTVVFESGDTKKNVSFYQMFFPDQMGSYYFTGEEKFTQAILNVTSTEKHTVYFLTGHGEIPMTELSTLRSNLEGANYVVNELHLYREGKVPDDAEALFILGPQNDLNNAETELIKQYLNGNGKLFLALGFNQNMATAWPNLDSIMAMLGVKDEHAVAIEPKQTTLFDPLTIVPQYGFHTIVNKLDETSLLTVMSLAISLNVQSDATDYEPTLLLKTTNQAYGETNLEMLLNSRTQKDDNDISGPLNLAYAGENKDR
;
A
#
# COMPACT_ATOMS: atom_id res chain seq x y z
N GLN A 1 18.50 -13.86 -24.69
CA GLN A 1 19.59 -14.76 -25.10
C GLN A 1 20.56 -14.11 -26.08
N ARG A 2 20.08 -13.51 -27.18
CA ARG A 2 20.96 -12.84 -28.18
C ARG A 2 21.74 -11.64 -27.63
N GLN A 3 21.22 -11.02 -26.55
CA GLN A 3 21.80 -9.82 -25.95
C GLN A 3 22.56 -10.11 -24.64
N ASN A 4 22.35 -11.28 -24.00
CA ASN A 4 22.98 -11.64 -22.74
C ASN A 4 23.37 -13.12 -22.72
N SER A 5 24.67 -13.39 -22.71
CA SER A 5 25.23 -14.75 -22.70
C SER A 5 25.06 -15.49 -21.36
N LYS A 6 24.63 -14.77 -20.29
CA LYS A 6 24.39 -15.37 -18.97
C LYS A 6 22.99 -15.99 -18.86
N ILE A 7 22.11 -15.78 -19.87
CA ILE A 7 20.76 -16.33 -19.88
C ILE A 7 20.71 -17.49 -20.84
N SER A 8 20.32 -18.67 -20.36
CA SER A 8 20.01 -19.84 -21.19
C SER A 8 18.50 -20.07 -21.22
N LEU A 9 17.96 -20.40 -22.39
CA LEU A 9 16.55 -20.75 -22.59
C LEU A 9 16.47 -22.21 -23.01
N VAL A 10 15.66 -22.99 -22.28
CA VAL A 10 15.35 -24.38 -22.61
C VAL A 10 13.84 -24.50 -22.70
N GLU A 11 13.37 -25.15 -23.74
CA GLU A 11 11.94 -25.38 -23.98
C GLU A 11 11.62 -26.86 -23.80
N TYR A 12 10.56 -27.15 -23.07
CA TYR A 12 10.07 -28.51 -22.80
C TYR A 12 8.64 -28.69 -23.30
N ASP A 13 8.40 -29.73 -24.08
CA ASP A 13 7.06 -30.16 -24.44
C ASP A 13 6.51 -31.08 -23.33
N MET A 14 5.55 -30.59 -22.55
CA MET A 14 5.00 -31.30 -21.40
C MET A 14 4.29 -32.59 -21.77
N MET A 15 3.78 -32.71 -22.99
CA MET A 15 3.17 -33.93 -23.49
C MET A 15 4.21 -35.03 -23.76
N LYS A 16 5.43 -34.62 -24.15
CA LYS A 16 6.53 -35.54 -24.41
C LYS A 16 7.41 -35.80 -23.20
N GLN A 17 7.45 -34.86 -22.26
CA GLN A 17 8.31 -34.87 -21.07
C GLN A 17 7.54 -34.56 -19.80
N PRO A 18 6.55 -35.36 -19.41
CA PRO A 18 5.71 -35.07 -18.24
C PRO A 18 6.48 -35.05 -16.91
N SER A 19 7.65 -35.70 -16.85
CA SER A 19 8.52 -35.63 -15.67
C SER A 19 9.02 -34.21 -15.35
N MET A 20 9.19 -33.38 -16.40
CA MET A 20 9.60 -31.97 -16.22
C MET A 20 8.48 -31.15 -15.59
N ALA A 21 7.22 -31.42 -15.94
CA ALA A 21 6.07 -30.77 -15.29
C ALA A 21 6.07 -31.00 -13.76
N ASN A 22 6.32 -32.25 -13.35
CA ASN A 22 6.41 -32.60 -11.94
C ASN A 22 7.62 -31.99 -11.25
N GLN A 23 8.80 -31.99 -11.92
CA GLN A 23 10.04 -31.42 -11.38
C GLN A 23 9.93 -29.93 -11.10
N TYR A 24 9.24 -29.18 -11.97
CA TYR A 24 9.07 -27.75 -11.86
C TYR A 24 7.73 -27.33 -11.25
N ASN A 25 6.86 -28.27 -10.92
CA ASN A 25 5.50 -28.03 -10.41
C ASN A 25 4.74 -26.99 -11.24
N VAL A 26 4.65 -27.25 -12.55
CA VAL A 26 4.07 -26.30 -13.53
C VAL A 26 2.74 -26.77 -14.07
N ASP A 27 1.90 -25.79 -14.39
CA ASP A 27 0.61 -26.00 -15.05
C ASP A 27 0.79 -26.31 -16.55
N PRO A 28 0.04 -27.28 -17.11
CA PRO A 28 0.09 -27.61 -18.54
C PRO A 28 -0.33 -26.49 -19.49
N SER A 29 -1.03 -25.46 -18.98
CA SER A 29 -1.46 -24.30 -19.79
C SER A 29 -0.32 -23.42 -20.31
N GLY A 30 0.90 -23.67 -19.86
CA GLY A 30 2.10 -22.92 -20.21
C GLY A 30 2.64 -22.12 -19.04
N THR A 31 3.90 -22.35 -18.74
CA THR A 31 4.60 -21.68 -17.63
C THR A 31 6.02 -21.36 -18.06
N VAL A 32 6.50 -20.16 -17.75
CA VAL A 32 7.92 -19.81 -17.84
C VAL A 32 8.51 -19.97 -16.45
N VAL A 33 9.53 -20.81 -16.33
CA VAL A 33 10.27 -21.01 -15.09
C VAL A 33 11.59 -20.23 -15.19
N PHE A 34 11.79 -19.34 -14.23
CA PHE A 34 13.06 -18.67 -14.02
C PHE A 34 13.83 -19.43 -12.94
N GLU A 35 15.11 -19.70 -13.20
CA GLU A 35 15.97 -20.45 -12.28
C GLU A 35 17.34 -19.81 -12.19
N SER A 36 17.87 -19.63 -10.97
CA SER A 36 19.23 -19.18 -10.70
C SER A 36 19.73 -19.86 -9.43
N GLY A 37 20.75 -20.73 -9.56
CA GLY A 37 21.16 -21.59 -8.46
C GLY A 37 20.02 -22.49 -7.99
N ASP A 38 19.72 -22.44 -6.71
CA ASP A 38 18.64 -23.23 -6.09
C ASP A 38 17.29 -22.52 -6.08
N THR A 39 17.24 -21.24 -6.52
CA THR A 39 16.02 -20.44 -6.48
C THR A 39 15.26 -20.55 -7.79
N LYS A 40 13.94 -20.78 -7.70
CA LYS A 40 13.04 -20.90 -8.85
C LYS A 40 11.81 -20.00 -8.67
N LYS A 41 11.36 -19.41 -9.78
CA LYS A 41 10.10 -18.65 -9.83
C LYS A 41 9.33 -19.02 -11.09
N ASN A 42 8.08 -19.42 -10.90
CA ASN A 42 7.17 -19.76 -11.99
C ASN A 42 6.30 -18.54 -12.34
N VAL A 43 6.15 -18.31 -13.65
CA VAL A 43 5.21 -17.33 -14.22
C VAL A 43 4.26 -18.08 -15.15
N SER A 44 3.02 -18.24 -14.76
CA SER A 44 2.01 -18.99 -15.51
C SER A 44 1.48 -18.18 -16.69
N PHE A 45 0.84 -18.87 -17.65
CA PHE A 45 0.19 -18.23 -18.79
C PHE A 45 -0.78 -17.13 -18.36
N TYR A 46 -1.61 -17.38 -17.34
CA TYR A 46 -2.61 -16.42 -16.84
C TYR A 46 -2.00 -15.19 -16.14
N GLN A 47 -0.74 -15.25 -15.73
CA GLN A 47 0.00 -14.11 -15.21
C GLN A 47 0.65 -13.28 -16.33
N MET A 48 0.90 -13.90 -17.49
CA MET A 48 1.51 -13.23 -18.64
C MET A 48 0.47 -12.60 -19.58
N PHE A 49 -0.71 -13.19 -19.66
CA PHE A 49 -1.77 -12.76 -20.56
C PHE A 49 -3.04 -12.47 -19.79
N PHE A 50 -3.48 -11.23 -19.84
CA PHE A 50 -4.69 -10.77 -19.16
C PHE A 50 -5.82 -10.59 -20.19
N PRO A 51 -7.01 -11.18 -19.99
CA PRO A 51 -8.13 -11.00 -20.90
C PRO A 51 -8.72 -9.59 -20.77
N ASP A 52 -9.05 -8.95 -21.87
CA ASP A 52 -9.85 -7.74 -21.90
C ASP A 52 -11.35 -8.05 -21.85
N GLN A 53 -12.16 -6.98 -21.80
CA GLN A 53 -13.63 -7.10 -21.79
C GLN A 53 -14.21 -7.66 -23.11
N MET A 54 -13.42 -7.69 -24.19
CA MET A 54 -13.79 -8.20 -25.51
C MET A 54 -13.27 -9.61 -25.78
N GLY A 55 -12.58 -10.23 -24.80
CA GLY A 55 -12.00 -11.58 -24.92
C GLY A 55 -10.64 -11.62 -25.62
N SER A 56 -10.04 -10.46 -25.92
CA SER A 56 -8.64 -10.37 -26.36
C SER A 56 -7.70 -10.44 -25.16
N TYR A 57 -6.41 -10.76 -25.39
CA TYR A 57 -5.43 -10.85 -24.34
C TYR A 57 -4.37 -9.78 -24.51
N TYR A 58 -4.04 -9.04 -23.44
CA TYR A 58 -2.81 -8.24 -23.42
C TYR A 58 -1.67 -9.01 -22.79
N PHE A 59 -0.49 -8.78 -23.31
CA PHE A 59 0.74 -9.34 -22.77
C PHE A 59 1.27 -8.46 -21.64
N THR A 60 1.31 -8.99 -20.43
CA THR A 60 1.86 -8.36 -19.21
C THR A 60 3.18 -9.00 -18.76
N GLY A 61 3.73 -9.87 -19.60
CA GLY A 61 4.89 -10.70 -19.27
C GLY A 61 6.16 -9.93 -18.97
N GLU A 62 6.34 -8.71 -19.51
CA GLU A 62 7.55 -7.92 -19.27
C GLU A 62 7.75 -7.63 -17.78
N GLU A 63 6.70 -7.13 -17.11
CA GLU A 63 6.72 -6.88 -15.67
C GLU A 63 6.96 -8.18 -14.90
N LYS A 64 6.20 -9.23 -15.20
CA LYS A 64 6.29 -10.52 -14.49
C LYS A 64 7.64 -11.21 -14.68
N PHE A 65 8.23 -11.07 -15.87
CA PHE A 65 9.58 -11.60 -16.14
C PHE A 65 10.65 -10.81 -15.39
N THR A 66 10.54 -9.49 -15.35
CA THR A 66 11.46 -8.64 -14.59
C THR A 66 11.39 -8.97 -13.10
N GLN A 67 10.18 -9.09 -12.55
CA GLN A 67 9.98 -9.52 -11.17
C GLN A 67 10.57 -10.91 -10.91
N ALA A 68 10.34 -11.87 -11.80
CA ALA A 68 10.85 -13.23 -11.65
C ALA A 68 12.39 -13.27 -11.70
N ILE A 69 13.01 -12.51 -12.61
CA ILE A 69 14.47 -12.39 -12.68
C ILE A 69 15.03 -11.81 -11.38
N LEU A 70 14.46 -10.72 -10.87
CA LEU A 70 14.85 -10.13 -9.60
C LEU A 70 14.74 -11.13 -8.45
N ASN A 71 13.62 -11.86 -8.39
CA ASN A 71 13.37 -12.85 -7.35
C ASN A 71 14.41 -14.01 -7.32
N VAL A 72 14.86 -14.46 -8.48
CA VAL A 72 15.83 -15.59 -8.55
C VAL A 72 17.28 -15.14 -8.50
N THR A 73 17.58 -13.86 -8.79
CA THR A 73 18.96 -13.36 -8.81
C THR A 73 19.33 -12.54 -7.58
N SER A 74 18.35 -11.99 -6.85
CA SER A 74 18.62 -11.25 -5.62
C SER A 74 18.90 -12.21 -4.46
N THR A 75 19.99 -11.96 -3.77
CA THR A 75 20.35 -12.64 -2.51
C THR A 75 19.81 -11.90 -1.30
N GLU A 76 19.44 -10.63 -1.45
CA GLU A 76 18.85 -9.81 -0.40
C GLU A 76 17.34 -10.03 -0.37
N LYS A 77 16.84 -10.33 0.82
CA LYS A 77 15.41 -10.40 1.10
C LYS A 77 15.02 -9.16 1.88
N HIS A 78 14.02 -8.47 1.40
CA HIS A 78 13.41 -7.34 2.06
C HIS A 78 12.18 -7.83 2.82
N THR A 79 12.15 -7.67 4.14
CA THR A 79 11.03 -8.15 4.96
C THR A 79 10.15 -6.98 5.37
N VAL A 80 8.85 -7.12 5.16
CA VAL A 80 7.84 -6.15 5.61
C VAL A 80 6.85 -6.83 6.53
N TYR A 81 6.38 -6.09 7.51
CA TYR A 81 5.47 -6.58 8.53
C TYR A 81 4.15 -5.80 8.51
N PHE A 82 3.06 -6.53 8.57
CA PHE A 82 1.71 -6.00 8.70
C PHE A 82 1.25 -6.15 10.14
N LEU A 83 1.00 -5.03 10.80
CA LEU A 83 0.52 -5.03 12.18
C LEU A 83 -0.86 -5.70 12.25
N THR A 84 -1.07 -6.49 13.31
CA THR A 84 -2.33 -7.17 13.61
C THR A 84 -2.63 -7.11 15.10
N GLY A 85 -3.91 -7.10 15.45
CA GLY A 85 -4.36 -7.08 16.84
C GLY A 85 -5.25 -5.91 17.19
N HIS A 86 -5.39 -4.90 16.31
CA HIS A 86 -6.16 -3.68 16.52
C HIS A 86 -7.35 -3.54 15.56
N GLY A 87 -7.75 -4.66 14.91
CA GLY A 87 -8.84 -4.68 13.94
C GLY A 87 -8.44 -4.15 12.56
N GLU A 88 -7.17 -4.26 12.23
CA GLU A 88 -6.63 -3.93 10.90
C GLU A 88 -7.27 -4.78 9.82
N ILE A 89 -7.16 -4.34 8.56
CA ILE A 89 -7.61 -5.10 7.40
C ILE A 89 -6.87 -6.45 7.36
N PRO A 90 -7.58 -7.58 7.39
CA PRO A 90 -6.94 -8.89 7.43
C PRO A 90 -6.16 -9.20 6.14
N MET A 91 -5.06 -9.92 6.25
CA MET A 91 -4.18 -10.26 5.12
C MET A 91 -4.92 -10.98 3.98
N THR A 92 -6.02 -11.68 4.28
CA THR A 92 -6.88 -12.33 3.27
C THR A 92 -7.56 -11.35 2.32
N GLU A 93 -7.81 -10.12 2.75
CA GLU A 93 -8.37 -9.05 1.93
C GLU A 93 -7.30 -8.23 1.19
N LEU A 94 -6.04 -8.38 1.59
CA LEU A 94 -4.87 -7.70 1.03
C LEU A 94 -4.12 -8.55 -0.03
N SER A 95 -4.78 -9.54 -0.63
CA SER A 95 -4.15 -10.51 -1.53
C SER A 95 -3.40 -9.87 -2.70
N THR A 96 -3.94 -8.80 -3.29
CA THR A 96 -3.29 -8.07 -4.40
C THR A 96 -2.04 -7.33 -3.91
N LEU A 97 -2.13 -6.61 -2.79
CA LEU A 97 -0.99 -5.90 -2.20
C LEU A 97 0.12 -6.89 -1.83
N ARG A 98 -0.24 -7.98 -1.15
CA ARG A 98 0.69 -9.05 -0.81
C ARG A 98 1.39 -9.62 -2.05
N SER A 99 0.62 -9.99 -3.08
CA SER A 99 1.17 -10.54 -4.32
C SER A 99 2.13 -9.57 -5.02
N ASN A 100 1.83 -8.27 -5.01
CA ASN A 100 2.70 -7.25 -5.60
C ASN A 100 4.01 -7.08 -4.80
N LEU A 101 3.93 -7.06 -3.47
CA LEU A 101 5.11 -7.00 -2.61
C LEU A 101 5.99 -8.26 -2.79
N GLU A 102 5.39 -9.46 -2.75
CA GLU A 102 6.10 -10.72 -3.01
C GLU A 102 6.68 -10.75 -4.44
N GLY A 103 5.97 -10.19 -5.42
CA GLY A 103 6.46 -9.99 -6.78
C GLY A 103 7.69 -9.06 -6.84
N ALA A 104 7.73 -8.04 -6.00
CA ALA A 104 8.87 -7.13 -5.86
C ALA A 104 9.98 -7.65 -4.92
N ASN A 105 9.98 -8.94 -4.62
CA ASN A 105 10.97 -9.63 -3.77
C ASN A 105 10.91 -9.30 -2.27
N TYR A 106 9.77 -8.82 -1.79
CA TYR A 106 9.54 -8.68 -0.36
C TYR A 106 9.01 -9.97 0.27
N VAL A 107 9.46 -10.26 1.48
CA VAL A 107 8.85 -11.26 2.37
C VAL A 107 7.79 -10.53 3.18
N VAL A 108 6.55 -11.02 3.13
CA VAL A 108 5.39 -10.39 3.77
C VAL A 108 4.96 -11.22 4.97
N ASN A 109 5.08 -10.65 6.16
CA ASN A 109 4.71 -11.28 7.43
C ASN A 109 3.65 -10.46 8.18
N GLU A 110 2.89 -11.13 9.03
CA GLU A 110 2.03 -10.49 10.03
C GLU A 110 2.82 -10.30 11.33
N LEU A 111 2.56 -9.20 12.05
CA LEU A 111 3.20 -8.88 13.31
C LEU A 111 2.13 -8.61 14.39
N HIS A 112 2.11 -9.44 15.40
CA HIS A 112 1.35 -9.18 16.61
C HIS A 112 2.26 -8.54 17.67
N LEU A 113 2.41 -7.21 17.59
CA LEU A 113 3.47 -6.47 18.29
C LEU A 113 3.42 -6.67 19.82
N TYR A 114 2.23 -6.70 20.40
CA TYR A 114 2.07 -6.95 21.84
C TYR A 114 2.66 -8.31 22.28
N ARG A 115 2.54 -9.33 21.44
CA ARG A 115 3.06 -10.68 21.76
C ARG A 115 4.56 -10.78 21.51
N GLU A 116 5.05 -10.17 20.45
CA GLU A 116 6.46 -10.21 20.07
C GLU A 116 7.33 -9.29 20.94
N GLY A 117 6.74 -8.22 21.51
CA GLY A 117 7.41 -7.29 22.39
C GLY A 117 8.49 -6.42 21.72
N LYS A 118 8.65 -6.53 20.39
CA LYS A 118 9.52 -5.67 19.57
C LYS A 118 9.11 -5.73 18.12
N VAL A 119 9.45 -4.70 17.33
CA VAL A 119 9.48 -4.81 15.88
C VAL A 119 10.70 -5.64 15.50
N PRO A 120 10.57 -6.66 14.63
CA PRO A 120 11.69 -7.51 14.24
C PRO A 120 12.86 -6.72 13.63
N ASP A 121 14.09 -7.16 13.89
CA ASP A 121 15.30 -6.44 13.46
C ASP A 121 15.49 -6.45 11.93
N ASP A 122 14.84 -7.37 11.23
CA ASP A 122 14.81 -7.48 9.77
C ASP A 122 13.64 -6.73 9.13
N ALA A 123 12.85 -5.99 9.91
CA ALA A 123 11.73 -5.20 9.40
C ALA A 123 12.25 -4.00 8.61
N GLU A 124 12.10 -4.04 7.30
CA GLU A 124 12.40 -2.88 6.44
C GLU A 124 11.27 -1.86 6.45
N ALA A 125 10.03 -2.33 6.55
CA ALA A 125 8.86 -1.47 6.73
C ALA A 125 7.77 -2.15 7.59
N LEU A 126 7.06 -1.34 8.35
CA LEU A 126 5.86 -1.70 9.09
C LEU A 126 4.63 -1.10 8.41
N PHE A 127 3.60 -1.91 8.21
CA PHE A 127 2.31 -1.51 7.65
C PHE A 127 1.24 -1.56 8.73
N ILE A 128 0.49 -0.47 8.92
CA ILE A 128 -0.69 -0.37 9.78
C ILE A 128 -1.86 0.06 8.90
N LEU A 129 -2.79 -0.85 8.63
CA LEU A 129 -3.83 -0.64 7.62
C LEU A 129 -5.23 -0.75 8.22
N GLY A 130 -5.92 0.37 8.31
CA GLY A 130 -7.32 0.46 8.74
C GLY A 130 -7.56 0.00 10.18
N PRO A 131 -6.73 0.39 11.17
CA PRO A 131 -6.94 -0.03 12.55
C PRO A 131 -8.30 0.47 13.05
N GLN A 132 -9.03 -0.39 13.74
CA GLN A 132 -10.32 -0.05 14.35
C GLN A 132 -10.19 0.30 15.83
N ASN A 133 -9.12 -0.15 16.47
CA ASN A 133 -8.79 0.15 17.86
C ASN A 133 -7.39 0.79 17.93
N ASP A 134 -7.16 1.56 18.96
CA ASP A 134 -5.85 2.19 19.18
C ASP A 134 -4.79 1.18 19.63
N LEU A 135 -3.55 1.56 19.43
CA LEU A 135 -2.39 0.89 20.03
C LEU A 135 -2.39 1.11 21.56
N ASN A 136 -1.76 0.20 22.30
CA ASN A 136 -1.46 0.52 23.69
C ASN A 136 -0.13 1.32 23.79
N ASN A 137 0.12 1.89 24.97
CA ASN A 137 1.29 2.75 25.19
C ASN A 137 2.63 2.01 24.93
N ALA A 138 2.71 0.72 25.27
CA ALA A 138 3.95 -0.05 25.06
C ALA A 138 4.22 -0.28 23.57
N GLU A 139 3.21 -0.64 22.78
CA GLU A 139 3.31 -0.79 21.34
C GLU A 139 3.67 0.53 20.66
N THR A 140 3.07 1.62 21.11
CA THR A 140 3.36 2.98 20.63
C THR A 140 4.84 3.32 20.80
N GLU A 141 5.41 3.05 21.96
CA GLU A 141 6.82 3.30 22.23
C GLU A 141 7.74 2.40 21.40
N LEU A 142 7.38 1.14 21.18
CA LEU A 142 8.13 0.23 20.30
C LEU A 142 8.15 0.73 18.85
N ILE A 143 7.02 1.23 18.34
CA ILE A 143 6.94 1.78 16.98
C ILE A 143 7.76 3.07 16.88
N LYS A 144 7.67 3.97 17.88
CA LYS A 144 8.50 5.19 17.91
C LYS A 144 10.00 4.87 17.97
N GLN A 145 10.40 3.88 18.76
CA GLN A 145 11.80 3.42 18.79
C GLN A 145 12.24 2.86 17.42
N TYR A 146 11.40 2.06 16.77
CA TYR A 146 11.66 1.54 15.44
C TYR A 146 11.86 2.67 14.42
N LEU A 147 10.99 3.70 14.42
CA LEU A 147 11.08 4.87 13.54
C LEU A 147 12.35 5.69 13.83
N ASN A 148 12.71 5.89 15.09
CA ASN A 148 13.95 6.55 15.48
C ASN A 148 15.20 5.75 15.04
N GLY A 149 15.07 4.44 14.89
CA GLY A 149 16.10 3.54 14.37
C GLY A 149 16.17 3.44 12.84
N ASN A 150 15.54 4.32 12.09
CA ASN A 150 15.38 4.30 10.61
C ASN A 150 14.29 3.35 10.06
N GLY A 151 13.42 2.86 10.90
CA GLY A 151 12.26 2.11 10.46
C GLY A 151 11.39 2.94 9.53
N LYS A 152 10.70 2.27 8.63
CA LYS A 152 9.75 2.89 7.69
C LYS A 152 8.33 2.47 8.06
N LEU A 153 7.42 3.43 8.08
CA LEU A 153 6.01 3.18 8.39
C LEU A 153 5.12 3.54 7.19
N PHE A 154 4.24 2.64 6.84
CA PHE A 154 3.07 2.92 6.01
C PHE A 154 1.83 2.85 6.90
N LEU A 155 1.23 3.99 7.19
CA LEU A 155 0.01 4.11 8.00
C LEU A 155 -1.15 4.56 7.11
N ALA A 156 -2.20 3.77 7.05
CA ALA A 156 -3.46 4.14 6.42
C ALA A 156 -4.58 4.02 7.45
N LEU A 157 -5.11 5.15 7.87
CA LEU A 157 -6.30 5.19 8.72
C LEU A 157 -7.53 4.81 7.89
N GLY A 158 -8.41 4.02 8.48
CA GLY A 158 -9.73 3.73 7.92
C GLY A 158 -10.80 4.59 8.58
N PHE A 159 -12.00 4.59 8.00
CA PHE A 159 -13.14 5.23 8.64
C PHE A 159 -13.45 4.58 9.99
N ASN A 160 -13.61 5.41 11.03
CA ASN A 160 -14.08 5.01 12.36
C ASN A 160 -15.08 6.04 12.85
N GLN A 161 -16.24 5.59 13.33
CA GLN A 161 -17.31 6.49 13.81
C GLN A 161 -16.86 7.38 14.98
N ASN A 162 -15.86 6.95 15.73
CA ASN A 162 -15.33 7.65 16.90
C ASN A 162 -13.93 8.22 16.64
N MET A 163 -13.57 8.51 15.38
CA MET A 163 -12.19 8.88 15.01
C MET A 163 -11.62 10.04 15.86
N ALA A 164 -12.45 10.98 16.31
CA ALA A 164 -12.01 12.08 17.17
C ALA A 164 -11.39 11.62 18.52
N THR A 165 -11.63 10.39 18.94
CA THR A 165 -11.16 9.83 20.22
C THR A 165 -10.63 8.41 20.09
N ALA A 166 -10.66 7.84 18.88
CA ALA A 166 -10.37 6.44 18.67
C ALA A 166 -8.88 6.10 18.77
N TRP A 167 -7.98 7.04 18.40
CA TRP A 167 -6.58 6.73 18.14
C TRP A 167 -5.55 7.68 18.80
N PRO A 168 -5.67 8.06 20.08
CA PRO A 168 -4.73 8.98 20.72
C PRO A 168 -3.26 8.53 20.65
N ASN A 169 -2.98 7.24 20.61
CA ASN A 169 -1.64 6.71 20.48
C ASN A 169 -1.15 6.75 19.04
N LEU A 170 -1.98 6.39 18.06
CA LEU A 170 -1.68 6.57 16.64
C LEU A 170 -1.47 8.05 16.29
N ASP A 171 -2.31 8.95 16.82
CA ASP A 171 -2.14 10.40 16.67
C ASP A 171 -0.79 10.87 17.20
N SER A 172 -0.31 10.31 18.31
CA SER A 172 1.01 10.64 18.85
C SER A 172 2.17 10.18 17.95
N ILE A 173 2.00 9.09 17.19
CA ILE A 173 2.96 8.65 16.18
C ILE A 173 2.89 9.58 14.96
N MET A 174 1.69 9.92 14.50
CA MET A 174 1.52 10.85 13.39
C MET A 174 2.10 12.23 13.71
N ALA A 175 1.86 12.75 14.92
CA ALA A 175 2.43 14.02 15.38
C ALA A 175 3.97 13.99 15.38
N MET A 176 4.59 12.89 15.80
CA MET A 176 6.05 12.70 15.68
C MET A 176 6.52 12.78 14.24
N LEU A 177 5.73 12.28 13.28
CA LEU A 177 6.01 12.32 11.84
C LEU A 177 5.62 13.66 11.18
N GLY A 178 5.17 14.65 11.96
CA GLY A 178 4.79 15.97 11.49
C GLY A 178 3.43 16.08 10.82
N VAL A 179 2.57 15.07 10.99
CA VAL A 179 1.21 14.99 10.41
C VAL A 179 0.19 14.86 11.53
N LYS A 180 -1.00 15.39 11.33
CA LYS A 180 -2.16 15.20 12.21
C LYS A 180 -3.39 14.79 11.42
N ASP A 181 -4.23 13.97 12.02
CA ASP A 181 -5.60 13.70 11.61
C ASP A 181 -6.49 14.92 11.94
N GLU A 182 -7.34 15.33 11.02
CA GLU A 182 -8.33 16.40 11.24
C GLU A 182 -9.68 15.84 11.68
N HIS A 183 -9.80 14.53 11.86
CA HIS A 183 -11.01 13.81 12.27
C HIS A 183 -12.23 14.10 11.38
N ALA A 184 -11.99 14.31 10.10
CA ALA A 184 -12.99 14.65 9.12
C ALA A 184 -12.88 13.73 7.90
N VAL A 185 -14.03 13.30 7.38
CA VAL A 185 -14.10 12.50 6.15
C VAL A 185 -14.24 13.44 4.95
N ALA A 186 -13.37 13.26 3.99
CA ALA A 186 -13.37 14.05 2.78
C ALA A 186 -14.56 13.71 1.87
N ILE A 187 -15.29 14.75 1.44
CA ILE A 187 -16.42 14.68 0.52
C ILE A 187 -16.09 15.52 -0.71
N GLU A 188 -16.30 14.94 -1.91
CA GLU A 188 -16.07 15.61 -3.20
C GLU A 188 -17.37 15.68 -4.00
N PRO A 189 -18.20 16.73 -3.82
CA PRO A 189 -19.55 16.81 -4.37
C PRO A 189 -19.61 16.80 -5.89
N LYS A 190 -18.54 17.17 -6.58
CA LYS A 190 -18.53 17.33 -8.04
C LYS A 190 -17.93 16.17 -8.83
N GLN A 191 -17.36 15.17 -8.16
CA GLN A 191 -16.85 13.96 -8.83
C GLN A 191 -17.90 12.86 -8.99
N THR A 192 -19.19 13.20 -8.87
CA THR A 192 -20.31 12.25 -8.84
C THR A 192 -20.62 11.55 -10.17
N THR A 193 -19.96 11.89 -11.27
CA THR A 193 -20.25 11.31 -12.59
C THR A 193 -19.88 9.83 -12.72
N LEU A 194 -18.97 9.34 -11.89
CA LEU A 194 -18.50 7.94 -11.90
C LEU A 194 -18.63 7.26 -10.54
N PHE A 195 -18.62 8.04 -9.46
CA PHE A 195 -18.56 7.55 -8.08
C PHE A 195 -19.50 8.39 -7.18
N ASP A 196 -19.77 7.88 -6.00
CA ASP A 196 -20.47 8.65 -4.96
C ASP A 196 -19.54 9.76 -4.37
N PRO A 197 -20.08 10.74 -3.64
CA PRO A 197 -19.30 11.85 -3.09
C PRO A 197 -18.22 11.46 -2.09
N LEU A 198 -18.27 10.25 -1.53
CA LEU A 198 -17.30 9.69 -0.58
C LEU A 198 -16.17 8.94 -1.28
N THR A 199 -16.29 8.72 -2.60
CA THR A 199 -15.26 8.08 -3.42
C THR A 199 -14.55 9.14 -4.24
N ILE A 200 -13.31 9.41 -3.90
CA ILE A 200 -12.52 10.55 -4.38
C ILE A 200 -11.44 10.08 -5.36
N VAL A 201 -11.28 10.81 -6.46
CA VAL A 201 -10.10 10.75 -7.32
C VAL A 201 -9.23 11.96 -6.97
N PRO A 202 -8.19 11.79 -6.15
CA PRO A 202 -7.37 12.90 -5.70
C PRO A 202 -6.45 13.45 -6.79
N GLN A 203 -6.00 14.67 -6.60
CA GLN A 203 -4.92 15.28 -7.35
C GLN A 203 -3.58 14.85 -6.74
N TYR A 204 -2.59 14.60 -7.58
CA TYR A 204 -1.23 14.26 -7.15
C TYR A 204 -0.43 15.51 -6.74
N GLY A 205 0.37 15.38 -5.70
CA GLY A 205 1.44 16.31 -5.35
C GLY A 205 2.73 16.01 -6.14
N PHE A 206 3.80 16.70 -5.78
CA PHE A 206 5.12 16.51 -6.41
C PHE A 206 6.01 15.65 -5.49
N HIS A 207 6.05 14.34 -5.75
CA HIS A 207 6.91 13.42 -5.00
C HIS A 207 7.20 12.16 -5.83
N THR A 208 8.37 11.54 -5.66
CA THR A 208 8.77 10.34 -6.40
C THR A 208 7.80 9.17 -6.28
N ILE A 209 7.09 9.08 -5.16
CA ILE A 209 6.06 8.04 -4.91
C ILE A 209 4.90 8.16 -5.91
N VAL A 210 4.50 9.37 -6.27
CA VAL A 210 3.30 9.63 -7.09
C VAL A 210 3.60 10.13 -8.50
N ASN A 211 4.80 10.61 -8.79
CA ASN A 211 5.14 11.20 -10.09
C ASN A 211 4.85 10.26 -11.27
N LYS A 212 5.18 8.96 -11.15
CA LYS A 212 4.92 7.99 -12.22
C LYS A 212 3.43 7.72 -12.44
N LEU A 213 2.63 7.81 -11.40
CA LEU A 213 1.16 7.66 -11.50
C LEU A 213 0.57 8.84 -12.28
N ASP A 214 1.03 10.05 -11.97
CA ASP A 214 0.61 11.28 -12.67
C ASP A 214 1.06 11.28 -14.14
N GLU A 215 2.33 10.99 -14.42
CA GLU A 215 2.88 10.91 -15.78
C GLU A 215 2.16 9.88 -16.67
N THR A 216 1.70 8.78 -16.09
CA THR A 216 0.99 7.71 -16.82
C THR A 216 -0.53 7.89 -16.81
N SER A 217 -1.03 8.96 -16.20
CA SER A 217 -2.46 9.25 -16.03
C SER A 217 -3.22 8.10 -15.33
N LEU A 218 -2.55 7.37 -14.44
CA LEU A 218 -3.21 6.38 -13.59
C LEU A 218 -3.98 7.09 -12.49
N LEU A 219 -5.22 6.68 -12.30
CA LEU A 219 -6.08 7.25 -11.27
C LEU A 219 -5.92 6.49 -9.95
N THR A 220 -5.66 7.23 -8.88
CA THR A 220 -5.87 6.74 -7.52
C THR A 220 -7.32 6.97 -7.14
N VAL A 221 -7.95 5.98 -6.52
CA VAL A 221 -9.33 6.09 -6.02
C VAL A 221 -9.31 5.82 -4.53
N MET A 222 -9.88 6.72 -3.74
CA MET A 222 -9.96 6.62 -2.29
C MET A 222 -11.41 6.71 -1.84
N SER A 223 -11.85 5.77 -1.03
CA SER A 223 -13.19 5.79 -0.43
C SER A 223 -13.08 6.09 1.06
N LEU A 224 -13.97 6.96 1.57
CA LEU A 224 -13.98 7.39 2.96
C LEU A 224 -12.62 7.93 3.44
N ALA A 225 -11.95 8.69 2.57
CA ALA A 225 -10.64 9.25 2.88
C ALA A 225 -10.72 10.27 4.02
N ILE A 226 -9.73 10.25 4.89
CA ILE A 226 -9.64 11.13 6.06
C ILE A 226 -8.80 12.36 5.70
N SER A 227 -9.24 13.53 6.14
CA SER A 227 -8.49 14.78 6.00
C SER A 227 -7.31 14.81 6.96
N LEU A 228 -6.15 15.13 6.43
CA LEU A 228 -4.90 15.24 7.17
C LEU A 228 -4.34 16.66 7.07
N ASN A 229 -3.53 17.06 8.05
CA ASN A 229 -2.84 18.34 8.00
C ASN A 229 -1.41 18.22 8.53
N VAL A 230 -0.58 19.21 8.23
CA VAL A 230 0.77 19.29 8.79
C VAL A 230 0.68 19.71 10.25
N GLN A 231 1.43 19.04 11.11
CA GLN A 231 1.62 19.44 12.50
C GLN A 231 2.48 20.70 12.54
N SER A 232 2.04 21.74 13.29
CA SER A 232 2.73 23.02 13.36
C SER A 232 4.01 22.99 14.19
N ASP A 233 4.14 22.01 15.08
CA ASP A 233 5.29 21.88 15.96
C ASP A 233 6.50 21.32 15.22
N ALA A 234 7.70 21.78 15.57
CA ALA A 234 8.92 21.29 14.94
C ALA A 234 9.12 19.79 15.21
N THR A 235 9.25 19.04 14.14
CA THR A 235 9.56 17.61 14.18
C THR A 235 10.84 17.32 13.38
N ASP A 236 11.42 16.15 13.58
CA ASP A 236 12.59 15.68 12.83
C ASP A 236 12.20 15.23 11.40
N TYR A 237 10.90 15.23 11.08
CA TYR A 237 10.37 14.84 9.79
C TYR A 237 9.80 16.03 9.02
N GLU A 238 9.95 15.99 7.71
CA GLU A 238 9.37 16.97 6.78
C GLU A 238 8.28 16.30 5.95
N PRO A 239 6.99 16.60 6.24
CA PRO A 239 5.89 16.02 5.48
C PRO A 239 5.74 16.68 4.12
N THR A 240 5.78 15.89 3.05
CA THR A 240 5.51 16.31 1.68
C THR A 240 4.15 15.78 1.24
N LEU A 241 3.32 16.66 0.69
CA LEU A 241 1.98 16.33 0.23
C LEU A 241 2.01 15.40 -0.98
N LEU A 242 1.32 14.25 -0.88
CA LEU A 242 1.18 13.27 -1.96
C LEU A 242 -0.16 13.38 -2.69
N LEU A 243 -1.26 13.51 -1.94
CA LEU A 243 -2.62 13.47 -2.48
C LEU A 243 -3.48 14.55 -1.82
N LYS A 244 -4.29 15.24 -2.63
CA LYS A 244 -5.26 16.23 -2.16
C LYS A 244 -6.55 16.20 -2.98
N THR A 245 -7.62 16.72 -2.40
CA THR A 245 -8.90 16.94 -3.09
C THR A 245 -8.89 18.18 -3.99
N THR A 246 -10.00 18.44 -4.68
CA THR A 246 -10.23 19.75 -5.32
C THR A 246 -10.60 20.82 -4.29
N ASN A 247 -10.60 22.07 -4.72
CA ASN A 247 -11.03 23.22 -3.87
C ASN A 247 -12.55 23.18 -3.52
N GLN A 248 -13.30 22.26 -4.10
CA GLN A 248 -14.76 22.19 -3.91
C GLN A 248 -15.14 21.09 -2.92
N ALA A 249 -14.16 20.28 -2.53
CA ALA A 249 -14.32 19.31 -1.46
C ALA A 249 -14.53 19.99 -0.11
N TYR A 250 -15.01 19.23 0.83
CA TYR A 250 -15.05 19.60 2.23
C TYR A 250 -14.86 18.38 3.12
N GLY A 251 -14.39 18.59 4.35
CA GLY A 251 -14.23 17.57 5.35
C GLY A 251 -15.42 17.56 6.29
N GLU A 252 -16.24 16.52 6.24
CA GLU A 252 -17.36 16.31 7.13
C GLU A 252 -16.88 15.91 8.52
N THR A 253 -17.18 16.74 9.52
CA THR A 253 -16.79 16.52 10.93
C THR A 253 -17.88 15.84 11.72
N ASN A 254 -19.13 15.90 11.27
CA ASN A 254 -20.26 15.21 11.91
C ASN A 254 -20.48 13.83 11.27
N LEU A 255 -19.79 12.83 11.80
CA LEU A 255 -19.79 11.48 11.22
C LEU A 255 -21.15 10.76 11.31
N GLU A 256 -22.06 11.21 12.19
CA GLU A 256 -23.44 10.69 12.22
C GLU A 256 -24.22 11.05 10.95
N MET A 257 -23.90 12.20 10.34
CA MET A 257 -24.53 12.60 9.07
C MET A 257 -24.15 11.66 7.94
N LEU A 258 -22.90 11.19 7.89
CA LEU A 258 -22.44 10.21 6.90
C LEU A 258 -23.20 8.88 7.02
N LEU A 259 -23.41 8.40 8.25
CA LEU A 259 -24.17 7.17 8.52
C LEU A 259 -25.63 7.25 8.05
N ASN A 260 -26.17 8.46 8.02
CA ASN A 260 -27.53 8.73 7.55
C ASN A 260 -27.58 9.14 6.06
N SER A 261 -26.49 8.91 5.31
CA SER A 261 -26.34 9.27 3.89
C SER A 261 -26.59 10.77 3.60
N ARG A 262 -26.25 11.62 4.55
CA ARG A 262 -26.34 13.08 4.42
C ARG A 262 -24.93 13.63 4.19
N THR A 263 -24.76 14.31 3.08
CA THR A 263 -23.47 14.87 2.65
C THR A 263 -23.62 16.35 2.27
N GLN A 264 -24.32 17.12 3.09
CA GLN A 264 -24.49 18.55 2.84
C GLN A 264 -23.56 19.33 3.76
N LYS A 265 -22.67 20.12 3.14
CA LYS A 265 -21.70 20.97 3.86
C LYS A 265 -22.41 21.91 4.84
N ASP A 266 -21.89 22.01 6.05
CA ASP A 266 -22.30 22.96 7.08
C ASP A 266 -21.14 23.87 7.55
N ASP A 267 -21.43 24.75 8.53
CA ASP A 267 -20.45 25.73 9.01
C ASP A 267 -19.32 25.14 9.85
N ASN A 268 -19.45 23.91 10.32
CA ASN A 268 -18.43 23.23 11.11
C ASN A 268 -17.45 22.44 10.22
N ASP A 269 -17.79 22.27 8.96
CA ASP A 269 -17.00 21.47 8.03
C ASP A 269 -15.72 22.19 7.57
N ILE A 270 -14.69 21.38 7.37
CA ILE A 270 -13.40 21.86 6.89
C ILE A 270 -13.52 22.17 5.39
N SER A 271 -13.17 23.39 4.98
CA SER A 271 -13.21 23.75 3.56
C SER A 271 -11.98 23.21 2.81
N GLY A 272 -12.22 22.68 1.61
CA GLY A 272 -11.16 22.19 0.73
C GLY A 272 -10.23 23.30 0.17
N PRO A 273 -9.09 22.92 -0.43
CA PRO A 273 -8.71 21.54 -0.70
C PRO A 273 -8.27 20.83 0.59
N LEU A 274 -8.58 19.54 0.69
CA LEU A 274 -8.18 18.68 1.82
C LEU A 274 -6.96 17.87 1.41
N ASN A 275 -6.02 17.68 2.33
CA ASN A 275 -4.88 16.81 2.11
C ASN A 275 -5.22 15.40 2.58
N LEU A 276 -4.88 14.39 1.79
CA LEU A 276 -5.30 13.00 2.01
C LEU A 276 -4.12 12.06 2.26
N ALA A 277 -2.92 12.42 1.85
CA ALA A 277 -1.74 11.62 2.07
C ALA A 277 -0.47 12.47 2.09
N TYR A 278 0.46 12.08 2.95
CA TYR A 278 1.79 12.67 3.07
C TYR A 278 2.89 11.61 3.03
N ALA A 279 4.03 11.96 2.49
CA ALA A 279 5.30 11.29 2.75
C ALA A 279 6.09 12.11 3.76
N GLY A 280 6.57 11.47 4.83
CA GLY A 280 7.45 12.10 5.81
C GLY A 280 8.88 11.61 5.64
N GLU A 281 9.81 12.51 5.41
CA GLU A 281 11.24 12.21 5.33
C GLU A 281 11.96 12.82 6.54
N ASN A 282 12.93 12.07 7.09
CA ASN A 282 13.73 12.58 8.19
C ASN A 282 14.69 13.65 7.65
N LYS A 283 14.72 14.84 8.28
CA LYS A 283 15.52 16.00 7.84
C LYS A 283 17.03 15.81 7.93
N ASP A 284 17.48 14.91 8.77
CA ASP A 284 18.90 14.66 9.05
C ASP A 284 19.50 13.56 8.18
N ARG A 285 18.78 13.09 7.15
CA ARG A 285 19.20 11.91 6.35
C ARG A 285 18.89 12.03 4.88
#